data_d2807505771fd1e148703420fb9c3bc0
#
_entry.id   d2807505771fd1e148703420fb9c3bc0
#
_cell.length_a   1.000
_cell.length_b   1.000
_cell.length_c   1.000
_cell.angle_alpha   90.00
_cell.angle_beta   90.00
_cell.angle_gamma   90.00
#
_symmetry.space_group_name_H-M   'P 1'
#
loop_
_entity.id
_entity.type
_entity.pdbx_description
1 polymer ?
#
loop_
_entity_poly.entity_id
_entity_poly.type
_entity_poly.pdbx_seq_one_letter_code
_entity_poly.pdbx_strand_id
1 'polypeptide(L)'
;TLLLDRADGKGRMTFHTLFPGLTLAFIFVNAPVWPESDENSNLKPLLINYCVSGRSELLLDDGSYIYLKENDFCVSEQTAQKEYIFPTRQYQGIKIYFDLPLLLQSCGELLKSFSLDLPTLEKSHCGNHKTYINEADSELENIFQNLWRLSERPSIFHLQIYTLELLHRLLNMEIRPPKTCGFYTETQVEIAKRAA
;
A
#
# COMPACT_ATOMS: atom_id res chain seq x y z
N THR A 1 -6.54 -14.35 6.88
CA THR A 1 -7.58 -13.69 6.05
C THR A 1 -8.51 -12.90 6.94
N LEU A 2 -8.77 -11.64 6.58
CA LEU A 2 -9.85 -10.83 7.14
C LEU A 2 -11.02 -10.80 6.15
N LEU A 3 -12.23 -10.84 6.68
CA LEU A 3 -13.46 -10.79 5.90
C LEU A 3 -14.33 -9.61 6.35
N LEU A 4 -14.86 -8.87 5.40
CA LEU A 4 -15.93 -7.91 5.59
C LEU A 4 -17.21 -8.54 5.04
N ASP A 5 -18.21 -8.72 5.89
CA ASP A 5 -19.55 -9.18 5.48
C ASP A 5 -20.59 -8.31 6.18
N ARG A 6 -21.10 -7.33 5.45
CA ARG A 6 -22.05 -6.31 5.92
C ARG A 6 -23.23 -6.22 4.96
N ALA A 7 -24.30 -5.61 5.42
CA ALA A 7 -25.48 -5.38 4.59
C ALA A 7 -25.19 -4.51 3.35
N ASP A 8 -24.23 -3.59 3.47
CA ASP A 8 -23.83 -2.63 2.43
C ASP A 8 -22.67 -3.12 1.54
N GLY A 9 -22.11 -4.32 1.82
CA GLY A 9 -21.08 -4.89 0.96
C GLY A 9 -20.19 -5.95 1.60
N LYS A 10 -19.32 -6.52 0.79
CA LYS A 10 -18.41 -7.60 1.15
C LYS A 10 -16.97 -7.25 0.78
N GLY A 11 -16.04 -7.84 1.52
CA GLY A 11 -14.63 -7.70 1.22
C GLY A 11 -13.77 -8.83 1.79
N ARG A 12 -12.60 -9.00 1.23
CA ARG A 12 -11.62 -9.97 1.69
C ARG A 12 -10.22 -9.37 1.60
N MET A 13 -9.45 -9.55 2.66
CA MET A 13 -8.02 -9.26 2.68
C MET A 13 -7.28 -10.53 3.10
N THR A 14 -6.44 -11.05 2.22
CA THR A 14 -5.69 -12.30 2.44
C THR A 14 -4.21 -11.99 2.61
N PHE A 15 -3.66 -12.34 3.78
CA PHE A 15 -2.28 -12.05 4.15
C PHE A 15 -1.36 -13.24 3.90
N HIS A 16 -0.16 -12.95 3.42
CA HIS A 16 0.93 -13.90 3.19
C HIS A 16 2.20 -13.36 3.83
N THR A 17 2.66 -13.98 4.91
CA THR A 17 3.96 -13.65 5.51
C THR A 17 5.06 -14.18 4.58
N LEU A 18 5.86 -13.27 4.04
CA LEU A 18 6.94 -13.57 3.10
C LEU A 18 8.26 -13.82 3.82
N PHE A 19 8.55 -12.96 4.80
CA PHE A 19 9.69 -13.05 5.71
C PHE A 19 9.25 -12.57 7.08
N PRO A 20 9.95 -12.90 8.18
CA PRO A 20 9.69 -12.26 9.46
C PRO A 20 9.75 -10.72 9.31
N GLY A 21 8.67 -10.02 9.65
CA GLY A 21 8.58 -8.57 9.47
C GLY A 21 8.16 -8.10 8.07
N LEU A 22 7.87 -9.01 7.12
CA LEU A 22 7.40 -8.67 5.78
C LEU A 22 6.16 -9.47 5.41
N THR A 23 5.03 -8.79 5.25
CA THR A 23 3.75 -9.40 4.93
C THR A 23 3.12 -8.72 3.72
N LEU A 24 2.67 -9.51 2.75
CA LEU A 24 1.89 -9.05 1.60
C LEU A 24 0.42 -9.41 1.80
N ALA A 25 -0.48 -8.50 1.42
CA ALA A 25 -1.91 -8.73 1.44
C ALA A 25 -2.54 -8.44 0.07
N PHE A 26 -3.42 -9.34 -0.38
CA PHE A 26 -4.33 -9.11 -1.49
C PHE A 26 -5.68 -8.63 -0.97
N ILE A 27 -6.21 -7.57 -1.57
CA ILE A 27 -7.43 -6.88 -1.16
C ILE A 27 -8.46 -6.96 -2.27
N PHE A 28 -9.64 -7.44 -1.92
CA PHE A 28 -10.84 -7.46 -2.77
C PHE A 28 -11.98 -6.85 -1.97
N VAL A 29 -12.54 -5.75 -2.42
CA VAL A 29 -13.65 -5.06 -1.76
C VAL A 29 -14.75 -4.77 -2.76
N ASN A 30 -15.97 -5.07 -2.34
CA ASN A 30 -17.21 -4.63 -2.97
C ASN A 30 -18.10 -4.05 -1.85
N ALA A 31 -17.68 -2.90 -1.33
CA ALA A 31 -18.34 -2.17 -0.25
C ALA A 31 -17.91 -0.70 -0.31
N PRO A 32 -18.69 0.24 0.24
CA PRO A 32 -18.30 1.65 0.25
C PRO A 32 -17.15 1.96 1.22
N VAL A 33 -17.00 1.17 2.28
CA VAL A 33 -16.06 1.42 3.37
C VAL A 33 -15.49 0.11 3.91
N TRP A 34 -14.19 0.11 4.24
CA TRP A 34 -13.56 -0.88 5.11
C TRP A 34 -13.29 -0.22 6.46
N PRO A 35 -13.87 -0.72 7.56
CA PRO A 35 -13.68 -0.11 8.87
C PRO A 35 -12.23 -0.20 9.34
N GLU A 36 -11.88 0.68 10.23
CA GLU A 36 -10.60 0.66 10.93
C GLU A 36 -10.39 -0.72 11.60
N SER A 37 -9.16 -1.22 11.55
CA SER A 37 -8.78 -2.33 12.41
C SER A 37 -8.47 -1.76 13.80
N ASP A 38 -9.05 -2.32 14.85
CA ASP A 38 -8.82 -1.99 16.27
C ASP A 38 -7.37 -2.29 16.75
N GLU A 39 -6.43 -2.38 15.83
CA GLU A 39 -5.04 -2.63 16.18
C GLU A 39 -4.41 -1.36 16.76
N ASN A 40 -4.49 -1.25 18.08
CA ASN A 40 -3.63 -0.40 18.92
C ASN A 40 -2.16 -0.83 18.81
N SER A 41 -1.63 -1.00 17.61
CA SER A 41 -0.21 -1.27 17.43
C SER A 41 0.53 0.07 17.49
N ASN A 42 1.36 0.25 18.52
CA ASN A 42 2.35 1.33 18.58
C ASN A 42 3.41 1.23 17.46
N LEU A 43 3.31 0.23 16.60
CA LEU A 43 4.15 0.02 15.44
C LEU A 43 3.64 0.91 14.30
N LYS A 44 4.54 1.69 13.73
CA LYS A 44 4.31 2.42 12.48
C LYS A 44 5.01 1.65 11.36
N PRO A 45 4.34 0.67 10.75
CA PRO A 45 4.95 -0.08 9.68
C PRO A 45 5.13 0.81 8.45
N LEU A 46 6.26 0.64 7.76
CA LEU A 46 6.35 1.12 6.39
C LEU A 46 5.36 0.32 5.53
N LEU A 47 4.66 1.01 4.66
CA LEU A 47 3.59 0.43 3.85
C LEU A 47 3.82 0.74 2.38
N ILE A 48 3.70 -0.26 1.52
CA ILE A 48 3.50 -0.06 0.08
C ILE A 48 2.07 -0.48 -0.25
N ASN A 49 1.32 0.38 -0.93
CA ASN A 49 -0.02 0.08 -1.41
C ASN A 49 -0.11 0.35 -2.91
N TYR A 50 -0.70 -0.57 -3.67
CA TYR A 50 -0.92 -0.46 -5.11
C TYR A 50 -2.38 -0.73 -5.43
N CYS A 51 -2.99 0.16 -6.21
CA CYS A 51 -4.35 0.03 -6.68
C CYS A 51 -4.38 -0.71 -8.02
N VAL A 52 -4.89 -1.93 -8.04
CA VAL A 52 -5.05 -2.74 -9.24
C VAL A 52 -6.28 -2.30 -10.04
N SER A 53 -7.37 -2.01 -9.34
CA SER A 53 -8.60 -1.48 -9.94
C SER A 53 -9.47 -0.76 -8.92
N GLY A 54 -10.29 0.16 -9.40
CA GLY A 54 -11.18 0.97 -8.58
C GLY A 54 -10.48 2.22 -8.03
N ARG A 55 -10.94 2.68 -6.87
CA ARG A 55 -10.40 3.87 -6.17
C ARG A 55 -10.48 3.68 -4.67
N SER A 56 -9.49 4.19 -3.96
CA SER A 56 -9.53 4.30 -2.50
C SER A 56 -9.22 5.72 -2.05
N GLU A 57 -9.94 6.16 -1.04
CA GLU A 57 -9.70 7.39 -0.29
C GLU A 57 -9.32 7.03 1.13
N LEU A 58 -8.30 7.67 1.64
CA LEU A 58 -7.79 7.44 2.97
C LEU A 58 -7.64 8.78 3.68
N LEU A 59 -8.34 8.96 4.79
CA LEU A 59 -8.18 10.10 5.68
C LEU A 59 -7.01 9.85 6.62
N LEU A 60 -6.02 10.75 6.60
CA LEU A 60 -4.88 10.74 7.51
C LEU A 60 -5.18 11.50 8.81
N ASP A 61 -4.37 11.28 9.84
CA ASP A 61 -4.53 11.92 11.15
C ASP A 61 -4.37 13.44 11.11
N ASP A 62 -3.63 13.97 10.13
CA ASP A 62 -3.45 15.41 9.92
C ASP A 62 -4.62 16.07 9.15
N GLY A 63 -5.68 15.31 8.84
CA GLY A 63 -6.86 15.78 8.10
C GLY A 63 -6.64 15.83 6.59
N SER A 64 -5.51 15.39 6.07
CA SER A 64 -5.29 15.24 4.63
C SER A 64 -5.87 13.94 4.10
N TYR A 65 -6.17 13.91 2.79
CA TYR A 65 -6.65 12.71 2.11
C TYR A 65 -5.62 12.19 1.13
N ILE A 66 -5.43 10.86 1.12
CA ILE A 66 -4.72 10.13 0.07
C ILE A 66 -5.77 9.56 -0.87
N TYR A 67 -5.58 9.78 -2.17
CA TYR A 67 -6.37 9.18 -3.22
C TYR A 67 -5.50 8.26 -4.06
N LEU A 68 -5.91 7.01 -4.18
CA LEU A 68 -5.30 6.06 -5.10
C LEU A 68 -6.34 5.64 -6.13
N LYS A 69 -6.02 5.81 -7.39
CA LYS A 69 -6.76 5.27 -8.55
C LYS A 69 -6.00 4.08 -9.13
N GLU A 70 -6.60 3.44 -10.11
CA GLU A 70 -5.97 2.36 -10.87
C GLU A 70 -4.57 2.75 -11.36
N ASN A 71 -3.62 1.85 -11.17
CA ASN A 71 -2.20 1.98 -11.45
C ASN A 71 -1.41 2.96 -10.56
N ASP A 72 -2.05 3.57 -9.56
CA ASP A 72 -1.31 4.35 -8.56
C ASP A 72 -0.73 3.44 -7.48
N PHE A 73 0.45 3.82 -6.98
CA PHE A 73 1.03 3.24 -5.77
C PHE A 73 1.40 4.33 -4.76
N CYS A 74 1.44 3.96 -3.50
CA CYS A 74 2.02 4.80 -2.46
C CYS A 74 2.99 4.01 -1.60
N VAL A 75 4.00 4.73 -1.10
CA VAL A 75 4.90 4.29 -0.03
C VAL A 75 4.67 5.23 1.14
N SER A 76 4.32 4.71 2.31
CA SER A 76 3.98 5.55 3.46
C SER A 76 4.42 4.93 4.77
N GLU A 77 4.77 5.78 5.73
CA GLU A 77 4.72 5.41 7.13
C GLU A 77 3.25 5.40 7.54
N GLN A 78 2.77 4.26 8.05
CA GLN A 78 1.38 4.19 8.50
C GLN A 78 1.20 5.07 9.73
N THR A 79 0.51 6.20 9.56
CA THR A 79 -0.15 6.92 10.64
C THR A 79 -1.52 6.29 10.86
N ALA A 80 -2.07 6.32 12.08
CA ALA A 80 -3.34 5.72 12.39
C ALA A 80 -4.42 6.17 11.39
N GLN A 81 -5.07 5.20 10.75
CA GLN A 81 -6.03 5.42 9.68
C GLN A 81 -7.43 5.15 10.26
N LYS A 82 -8.35 6.08 10.10
CA LYS A 82 -9.70 5.92 10.63
C LYS A 82 -10.52 4.92 9.82
N GLU A 83 -10.52 5.02 8.50
CA GLU A 83 -11.26 4.13 7.62
C GLU A 83 -10.75 4.25 6.18
N TYR A 84 -11.00 3.21 5.38
CA TYR A 84 -10.81 3.24 3.93
C TYR A 84 -12.15 3.43 3.25
N ILE A 85 -12.28 4.48 2.43
CA ILE A 85 -13.46 4.76 1.62
C ILE A 85 -13.20 4.29 0.20
N PHE A 86 -14.18 3.64 -0.41
CA PHE A 86 -14.13 3.18 -1.79
C PHE A 86 -15.26 3.84 -2.59
N PRO A 87 -15.02 4.99 -3.24
CA PRO A 87 -16.06 5.75 -3.94
C PRO A 87 -16.76 4.95 -5.04
N THR A 88 -16.02 4.06 -5.70
CA THR A 88 -16.54 3.16 -6.73
C THR A 88 -17.19 1.90 -6.16
N ARG A 89 -17.20 1.72 -4.84
CA ARG A 89 -17.60 0.50 -4.11
C ARG A 89 -16.83 -0.76 -4.48
N GLN A 90 -16.03 -0.72 -5.52
CA GLN A 90 -15.17 -1.81 -5.97
C GLN A 90 -13.72 -1.36 -5.86
N TYR A 91 -12.92 -2.18 -5.19
CA TYR A 91 -11.49 -1.95 -5.04
C TYR A 91 -10.75 -3.28 -5.04
N GLN A 92 -9.67 -3.32 -5.80
CA GLN A 92 -8.71 -4.41 -5.80
C GLN A 92 -7.31 -3.80 -5.63
N GLY A 93 -6.51 -4.41 -4.78
CA GLY A 93 -5.19 -3.87 -4.50
C GLY A 93 -4.25 -4.84 -3.82
N ILE A 94 -2.99 -4.43 -3.76
CA ILE A 94 -1.91 -5.10 -3.04
C ILE A 94 -1.43 -4.17 -1.94
N LYS A 95 -1.28 -4.70 -0.72
CA LYS A 95 -0.57 -4.02 0.37
C LYS A 95 0.61 -4.84 0.84
N ILE A 96 1.72 -4.17 1.11
CA ILE A 96 2.92 -4.79 1.66
C ILE A 96 3.27 -4.03 2.94
N TYR A 97 3.35 -4.76 4.04
CA TYR A 97 3.61 -4.23 5.38
C TYR A 97 5.02 -4.62 5.82
N PHE A 98 5.76 -3.65 6.33
CA PHE A 98 7.13 -3.83 6.83
C PHE A 98 7.21 -3.46 8.31
N ASP A 99 7.42 -4.44 9.16
CA ASP A 99 8.02 -4.25 10.48
C ASP A 99 9.54 -4.19 10.28
N LEU A 100 10.06 -2.99 10.01
CA LEU A 100 11.47 -2.80 9.66
C LEU A 100 12.43 -3.34 10.72
N PRO A 101 12.24 -3.09 12.04
CA PRO A 101 13.10 -3.66 13.07
C PRO A 101 13.17 -5.18 13.01
N LEU A 102 12.03 -5.86 12.95
CA LEU A 102 11.97 -7.32 12.89
C LEU A 102 12.57 -7.86 11.59
N LEU A 103 12.26 -7.24 10.46
CA LEU A 103 12.76 -7.65 9.15
C LEU A 103 14.28 -7.51 9.06
N LEU A 104 14.85 -6.39 9.52
CA LEU A 104 16.29 -6.15 9.52
C LEU A 104 17.02 -7.09 10.50
N GLN A 105 16.43 -7.38 11.66
CA GLN A 105 16.97 -8.35 12.59
C GLN A 105 17.01 -9.77 12.00
N SER A 106 15.94 -10.17 11.30
CA SER A 106 15.77 -11.54 10.82
C SER A 106 16.41 -11.81 9.46
N CYS A 107 16.40 -10.83 8.56
CA CYS A 107 16.79 -10.98 7.16
C CYS A 107 17.80 -9.92 6.68
N GLY A 108 18.38 -9.13 7.58
CA GLY A 108 19.24 -7.99 7.21
C GLY A 108 20.42 -8.38 6.31
N GLU A 109 21.11 -9.49 6.59
CA GLU A 109 22.24 -9.96 5.76
C GLU A 109 21.77 -10.43 4.37
N LEU A 110 20.60 -11.08 4.28
CA LEU A 110 20.00 -11.46 3.01
C LEU A 110 19.65 -10.21 2.17
N LEU A 111 19.01 -9.22 2.78
CA LEU A 111 18.64 -7.97 2.10
C LEU A 111 19.89 -7.23 1.60
N LYS A 112 20.94 -7.15 2.41
CA LYS A 112 22.23 -6.57 2.01
C LYS A 112 22.85 -7.30 0.82
N SER A 113 22.77 -8.63 0.78
CA SER A 113 23.31 -9.42 -0.35
C SER A 113 22.62 -9.11 -1.68
N PHE A 114 21.37 -8.61 -1.64
CA PHE A 114 20.61 -8.11 -2.78
C PHE A 114 20.70 -6.58 -2.96
N SER A 115 21.56 -5.90 -2.18
CA SER A 115 21.67 -4.43 -2.20
C SER A 115 20.36 -3.71 -1.86
N LEU A 116 19.52 -4.30 -0.99
CA LEU A 116 18.25 -3.75 -0.57
C LEU A 116 18.39 -3.00 0.77
N ASP A 117 18.56 -1.69 0.68
CA ASP A 117 18.64 -0.78 1.84
C ASP A 117 17.26 -0.18 2.14
N LEU A 118 16.48 -0.86 2.96
CA LEU A 118 15.11 -0.44 3.30
C LEU A 118 15.04 0.88 4.09
N PRO A 119 15.97 1.21 5.01
CA PRO A 119 16.06 2.55 5.59
C PRO A 119 16.21 3.65 4.55
N THR A 120 17.00 3.42 3.50
CA THR A 120 17.10 4.37 2.37
C THR A 120 15.80 4.45 1.58
N LEU A 121 15.08 3.33 1.36
CA LEU A 121 13.75 3.34 0.75
C LEU A 121 12.78 4.22 1.53
N GLU A 122 12.68 4.00 2.84
CA GLU A 122 11.82 4.79 3.73
C GLU A 122 12.17 6.28 3.65
N LYS A 123 13.43 6.62 3.82
CA LYS A 123 13.91 8.02 3.77
C LYS A 123 13.65 8.69 2.42
N SER A 124 13.88 8.00 1.31
CA SER A 124 13.74 8.57 -0.03
C SER A 124 12.28 8.78 -0.43
N HIS A 125 11.37 7.90 -0.02
CA HIS A 125 9.96 7.97 -0.38
C HIS A 125 9.10 8.67 0.67
N CYS A 126 9.38 8.48 1.96
CA CYS A 126 8.55 9.06 3.02
C CYS A 126 9.08 10.40 3.53
N GLY A 127 10.37 10.66 3.49
CA GLY A 127 11.04 11.94 3.77
C GLY A 127 10.25 12.94 4.62
N ASN A 128 10.07 14.15 4.08
CA ASN A 128 9.36 15.23 4.77
C ASN A 128 7.83 15.09 4.78
N HIS A 129 7.25 14.24 3.94
CA HIS A 129 5.80 14.13 3.72
C HIS A 129 5.19 12.84 4.26
N LYS A 130 5.98 11.94 4.86
CA LYS A 130 5.56 10.63 5.39
C LYS A 130 4.85 9.72 4.37
N THR A 131 4.59 10.19 3.16
CA THR A 131 3.91 9.43 2.11
C THR A 131 4.34 9.93 0.73
N TYR A 132 4.69 9.00 -0.13
CA TYR A 132 4.97 9.21 -1.55
C TYR A 132 3.88 8.55 -2.37
N ILE A 133 3.30 9.27 -3.33
CA ILE A 133 2.27 8.76 -4.24
C ILE A 133 2.69 9.05 -5.66
N ASN A 134 2.61 8.05 -6.53
CA ASN A 134 2.83 8.23 -7.96
C ASN A 134 2.10 7.13 -8.75
N GLU A 135 1.98 7.34 -10.06
CA GLU A 135 1.54 6.33 -11.00
C GLU A 135 2.71 5.38 -11.29
N ALA A 136 2.45 4.07 -11.29
CA ALA A 136 3.46 3.07 -11.64
C ALA A 136 3.88 3.23 -13.11
N ASP A 137 5.18 3.26 -13.36
CA ASP A 137 5.69 3.13 -14.71
C ASP A 137 5.53 1.68 -15.22
N SER A 138 5.83 1.44 -16.49
CA SER A 138 5.63 0.12 -17.10
C SER A 138 6.38 -1.02 -16.43
N GLU A 139 7.55 -0.75 -15.81
CA GLU A 139 8.31 -1.77 -15.09
C GLU A 139 7.66 -2.10 -13.75
N LEU A 140 7.29 -1.07 -12.96
CA LEU A 140 6.57 -1.26 -11.69
C LEU A 140 5.20 -1.89 -11.91
N GLU A 141 4.46 -1.45 -12.92
CA GLU A 141 3.17 -2.04 -13.28
C GLU A 141 3.33 -3.53 -13.57
N ASN A 142 4.33 -3.93 -14.37
CA ASN A 142 4.58 -5.33 -14.69
C ASN A 142 4.88 -6.17 -13.43
N ILE A 143 5.69 -5.65 -12.49
CA ILE A 143 5.98 -6.33 -11.24
C ILE A 143 4.71 -6.48 -10.40
N PHE A 144 3.90 -5.42 -10.24
CA PHE A 144 2.64 -5.48 -9.51
C PHE A 144 1.64 -6.44 -10.14
N GLN A 145 1.56 -6.49 -11.48
CA GLN A 145 0.69 -7.44 -12.19
C GLN A 145 1.15 -8.89 -12.01
N ASN A 146 2.47 -9.14 -11.95
CA ASN A 146 3.00 -10.47 -11.65
C ASN A 146 2.63 -10.90 -10.21
N LEU A 147 2.73 -9.99 -9.23
CA LEU A 147 2.24 -10.24 -7.87
C LEU A 147 0.73 -10.51 -7.87
N TRP A 148 -0.07 -9.68 -8.58
CA TRP A 148 -1.52 -9.80 -8.60
C TRP A 148 -2.02 -11.12 -9.20
N ARG A 149 -1.36 -11.63 -10.24
CA ARG A 149 -1.68 -12.94 -10.84
C ARG A 149 -1.59 -14.10 -9.84
N LEU A 150 -0.82 -13.93 -8.77
CA LEU A 150 -0.70 -14.93 -7.70
C LEU A 150 -1.80 -14.82 -6.64
N SER A 151 -2.73 -13.87 -6.73
CA SER A 151 -3.78 -13.67 -5.73
C SER A 151 -4.75 -14.85 -5.63
N GLU A 152 -4.98 -15.59 -6.73
CA GLU A 152 -5.86 -16.76 -6.75
C GLU A 152 -5.14 -18.06 -6.37
N ARG A 153 -3.87 -18.18 -6.74
CA ARG A 153 -3.02 -19.36 -6.46
C ARG A 153 -1.66 -18.91 -5.95
N PRO A 154 -1.58 -18.49 -4.68
CA PRO A 154 -0.37 -17.93 -4.12
C PRO A 154 0.75 -18.96 -4.02
N SER A 155 1.92 -18.59 -4.50
CA SER A 155 3.18 -19.30 -4.29
C SER A 155 4.09 -18.39 -3.48
N ILE A 156 4.39 -18.76 -2.23
CA ILE A 156 5.23 -17.95 -1.33
C ILE A 156 6.57 -17.65 -1.97
N PHE A 157 7.19 -18.63 -2.63
CA PHE A 157 8.45 -18.45 -3.33
C PHE A 157 8.38 -17.35 -4.40
N HIS A 158 7.36 -17.35 -5.26
CA HIS A 158 7.21 -16.32 -6.29
C HIS A 158 6.80 -14.95 -5.70
N LEU A 159 5.98 -14.94 -4.66
CA LEU A 159 5.66 -13.70 -3.93
C LEU A 159 6.92 -13.07 -3.32
N GLN A 160 7.82 -13.89 -2.74
CA GLN A 160 9.12 -13.42 -2.24
C GLN A 160 9.96 -12.79 -3.36
N ILE A 161 10.14 -13.50 -4.49
CA ILE A 161 10.95 -13.01 -5.61
C ILE A 161 10.42 -11.69 -6.16
N TYR A 162 9.14 -11.63 -6.51
CA TYR A 162 8.56 -10.41 -7.07
C TYR A 162 8.53 -9.24 -6.05
N THR A 163 8.41 -9.53 -4.75
CA THR A 163 8.52 -8.49 -3.73
C THR A 163 9.95 -7.97 -3.61
N LEU A 164 10.97 -8.83 -3.67
CA LEU A 164 12.38 -8.40 -3.69
C LEU A 164 12.70 -7.58 -4.95
N GLU A 165 12.18 -7.99 -6.12
CA GLU A 165 12.28 -7.26 -7.39
C GLU A 165 11.62 -5.87 -7.28
N LEU A 166 10.42 -5.79 -6.69
CA LEU A 166 9.73 -4.53 -6.42
C LEU A 166 10.58 -3.60 -5.55
N LEU A 167 11.12 -4.11 -4.45
CA LEU A 167 11.97 -3.33 -3.55
C LEU A 167 13.23 -2.82 -4.25
N HIS A 168 13.87 -3.67 -5.04
CA HIS A 168 15.03 -3.28 -5.84
C HIS A 168 14.67 -2.18 -6.84
N ARG A 169 13.52 -2.29 -7.52
CA ARG A 169 13.05 -1.27 -8.46
C ARG A 169 12.75 0.06 -7.77
N LEU A 170 12.06 0.05 -6.63
CA LEU A 170 11.74 1.25 -5.86
C LEU A 170 13.00 1.96 -5.33
N LEU A 171 14.03 1.20 -4.91
CA LEU A 171 15.30 1.77 -4.43
C LEU A 171 16.10 2.44 -5.55
N ASN A 172 15.97 1.99 -6.80
CA ASN A 172 16.75 2.46 -7.93
C ASN A 172 15.98 3.38 -8.89
N MET A 173 14.68 3.64 -8.61
CA MET A 173 13.92 4.58 -9.41
C MET A 173 14.24 6.03 -9.06
N GLU A 174 14.12 6.91 -10.05
CA GLU A 174 14.16 8.35 -9.81
C GLU A 174 12.89 8.79 -9.06
N ILE A 175 13.06 9.45 -7.92
CA ILE A 175 11.93 10.03 -7.19
C ILE A 175 11.46 11.27 -7.93
N ARG A 176 10.32 11.17 -8.58
CA ARG A 176 9.70 12.26 -9.32
C ARG A 176 8.63 12.93 -8.48
N PRO A 177 8.43 14.26 -8.62
CA PRO A 177 7.26 14.88 -8.03
C PRO A 177 5.99 14.18 -8.55
N PRO A 178 4.97 14.00 -7.70
CA PRO A 178 3.74 13.36 -8.13
C PRO A 178 3.13 14.12 -9.32
N LYS A 179 2.74 13.39 -10.38
CA LYS A 179 2.11 13.97 -11.59
C LYS A 179 0.78 14.64 -11.30
N THR A 180 0.09 14.20 -10.27
CA THR A 180 -1.15 14.78 -9.75
C THR A 180 -1.02 14.93 -8.24
N CYS A 181 -1.59 15.99 -7.67
CA CYS A 181 -1.66 16.11 -6.22
C CYS A 181 -2.54 14.97 -5.68
N GLY A 182 -1.91 13.93 -5.12
CA GLY A 182 -2.61 12.82 -4.47
C GLY A 182 -3.11 13.17 -3.07
N PHE A 183 -2.81 14.40 -2.60
CA PHE A 183 -3.21 14.89 -1.29
C PHE A 183 -4.21 16.04 -1.46
N TYR A 184 -5.31 15.95 -0.74
CA TYR A 184 -6.34 16.98 -0.70
C TYR A 184 -6.66 17.32 0.75
N THR A 185 -6.94 18.57 1.04
CA THR A 185 -7.45 18.99 2.34
C THR A 185 -8.92 18.56 2.48
N GLU A 186 -9.38 18.37 3.71
CA GLU A 186 -10.79 18.05 3.99
C GLU A 186 -11.74 19.05 3.31
N THR A 187 -11.41 20.34 3.34
CA THR A 187 -12.19 21.39 2.67
C THR A 187 -12.27 21.20 1.14
N GLN A 188 -11.18 20.81 0.50
CA GLN A 188 -11.16 20.54 -0.96
C GLN A 188 -12.03 19.33 -1.31
N VAL A 189 -11.97 18.28 -0.49
CA VAL A 189 -12.80 17.07 -0.66
C VAL A 189 -14.27 17.39 -0.47
N GLU A 190 -14.64 18.16 0.56
CA GLU A 190 -16.03 18.57 0.80
C GLU A 190 -16.57 19.42 -0.35
N ILE A 191 -15.78 20.38 -0.86
CA ILE A 191 -16.19 21.20 -2.01
C ILE A 191 -16.45 20.32 -3.22
N ALA A 192 -15.56 19.38 -3.53
CA ALA A 192 -15.71 18.46 -4.65
C ALA A 192 -16.95 17.55 -4.49
N LYS A 193 -17.21 17.01 -3.30
CA LYS A 193 -18.38 16.19 -3.01
C LYS A 193 -19.72 16.95 -3.07
N ARG A 194 -19.72 18.26 -2.80
CA ARG A 194 -20.92 19.12 -2.94
C ARG A 194 -21.22 19.53 -4.38
N ALA A 195 -20.21 19.46 -5.24
CA ALA A 195 -20.33 19.87 -6.66
C ALA A 195 -20.68 18.68 -7.59
N ALA A 196 -20.65 17.45 -7.08
CA ALA A 196 -20.96 16.22 -7.82
C ALA A 196 -22.40 15.75 -7.55
#